data_5b34d454cc19fdf1e09c732f156b3d93
#
_entry.id   5b34d454cc19fdf1e09c732f156b3d93
#
_cell.length_a   1.000
_cell.length_b   1.000
_cell.length_c   1.000
_cell.angle_alpha   90.00
_cell.angle_beta   90.00
_cell.angle_gamma   90.00
#
_symmetry.space_group_name_H-M   'P 1'
#
loop_
_entity.id
_entity.type
_entity.pdbx_description
1 polymer ?
#
loop_
_entity_poly.entity_id
_entity_poly.type
_entity_poly.pdbx_seq_one_letter_code
_entity_poly.pdbx_strand_id
1 'polypeptide(L)'
;MKRTISAMRGPGSLNHNRRSFTAENVDPERSSLNVIYRDEPIQKVYHELFDEAVKRYNAKQKRKDRCINDYYEHLRTGKQEKLFHELIVQIGNKDDMGVPTENGALAKELLDEYMQGFQERNPTLRVFGAFLHMDEATPHLHID
;
A
#
# COMPACT_ATOMS: atom_id res chain seq x y z
N MET A 1 17.75 -23.48 -8.59
CA MET A 1 16.45 -23.02 -9.13
C MET A 1 16.45 -21.49 -9.15
N LYS A 2 16.07 -20.87 -10.24
CA LYS A 2 15.94 -19.41 -10.31
C LYS A 2 14.60 -19.02 -9.69
N ARG A 3 14.61 -18.20 -8.64
CA ARG A 3 13.42 -17.57 -8.06
C ARG A 3 13.32 -16.16 -8.60
N THR A 4 12.11 -15.68 -8.77
CA THR A 4 11.84 -14.33 -9.29
C THR A 4 11.17 -13.48 -8.23
N ILE A 5 11.50 -12.20 -8.20
CA ILE A 5 10.69 -11.20 -7.54
C ILE A 5 9.75 -10.63 -8.58
N SER A 6 8.49 -10.49 -8.23
CA SER A 6 7.47 -9.85 -9.07
C SER A 6 6.86 -8.67 -8.34
N ALA A 7 6.55 -7.63 -9.11
CA ALA A 7 5.84 -6.47 -8.63
C ALA A 7 4.67 -6.19 -9.57
N MET A 8 3.47 -6.05 -9.03
CA MET A 8 2.27 -5.80 -9.80
C MET A 8 1.42 -4.74 -9.14
N ARG A 9 0.54 -4.11 -9.90
CA ARG A 9 -0.47 -3.21 -9.33
C ARG A 9 -1.50 -4.00 -8.56
N GLY A 10 -1.76 -3.58 -7.33
CA GLY A 10 -2.81 -4.12 -6.50
C GLY A 10 -4.14 -3.36 -6.66
N PRO A 11 -5.24 -3.93 -6.11
CA PRO A 11 -6.56 -3.30 -6.15
C PRO A 11 -6.68 -2.08 -5.20
N GLY A 12 -5.77 -1.91 -4.26
CA GLY A 12 -5.79 -0.81 -3.29
C GLY A 12 -6.85 -0.97 -2.21
N SER A 13 -7.02 -2.17 -1.67
CA SER A 13 -7.98 -2.43 -0.59
C SER A 13 -7.32 -2.24 0.78
N LEU A 14 -7.38 -1.02 1.32
CA LEU A 14 -6.81 -0.70 2.63
C LEU A 14 -7.41 -1.54 3.77
N ASN A 15 -8.71 -1.83 3.71
CA ASN A 15 -9.36 -2.68 4.71
C ASN A 15 -8.83 -4.11 4.69
N HIS A 16 -8.59 -4.67 3.50
CA HIS A 16 -7.95 -5.98 3.35
C HIS A 16 -6.50 -5.94 3.86
N ASN A 17 -5.74 -4.91 3.49
CA ASN A 17 -4.34 -4.77 3.89
C ASN A 17 -4.18 -4.64 5.41
N ARG A 18 -5.09 -3.91 6.06
CA ARG A 18 -5.15 -3.72 7.52
C ARG A 18 -5.74 -4.90 8.28
N ARG A 19 -6.27 -5.90 7.57
CA ARG A 19 -7.06 -6.99 8.18
C ARG A 19 -8.25 -6.47 9.00
N SER A 20 -8.94 -5.45 8.49
CA SER A 20 -10.20 -4.96 9.07
C SER A 20 -11.34 -5.97 8.96
N PHE A 21 -11.17 -6.96 8.09
CA PHE A 21 -12.02 -8.15 7.96
C PHE A 21 -11.16 -9.34 7.55
N THR A 22 -11.67 -10.57 7.75
CA THR A 22 -11.01 -11.80 7.33
C THR A 22 -11.61 -12.28 6.01
N ALA A 23 -10.78 -12.33 4.95
CA ALA A 23 -11.17 -12.90 3.67
C ALA A 23 -11.01 -14.44 3.70
N GLU A 24 -11.65 -15.14 2.76
CA GLU A 24 -11.63 -16.62 2.71
C GLU A 24 -10.22 -17.21 2.54
N ASN A 25 -9.34 -16.50 1.86
CA ASN A 25 -7.96 -16.91 1.60
C ASN A 25 -6.98 -16.58 2.73
N VAL A 26 -7.46 -15.97 3.81
CA VAL A 26 -6.66 -15.56 4.97
C VAL A 26 -6.79 -16.61 6.08
N ASP A 27 -5.65 -17.06 6.59
CA ASP A 27 -5.58 -17.91 7.78
C ASP A 27 -5.40 -17.05 9.04
N PRO A 28 -6.45 -16.89 9.86
CA PRO A 28 -6.41 -16.01 11.04
C PRO A 28 -5.35 -16.41 12.07
N GLU A 29 -5.00 -17.69 12.14
CA GLU A 29 -3.99 -18.19 13.09
C GLU A 29 -2.59 -17.67 12.76
N ARG A 30 -2.35 -17.32 11.48
CA ARG A 30 -1.08 -16.78 11.01
C ARG A 30 -1.05 -15.24 10.91
N SER A 31 -2.15 -14.55 11.16
CA SER A 31 -2.22 -13.08 11.06
C SER A 31 -1.27 -12.38 12.05
N SER A 32 -0.91 -13.02 13.17
CA SER A 32 0.10 -12.51 14.10
C SER A 32 1.51 -12.44 13.52
N LEU A 33 1.77 -13.13 12.41
CA LEU A 33 3.05 -13.12 11.69
C LEU A 33 3.16 -11.98 10.69
N ASN A 34 2.06 -11.28 10.42
CA ASN A 34 2.05 -10.11 9.54
C ASN A 34 2.85 -8.98 10.14
N VAL A 35 3.44 -8.14 9.28
CA VAL A 35 4.19 -6.96 9.69
C VAL A 35 3.55 -5.71 9.12
N ILE A 36 3.35 -4.71 9.95
CA ILE A 36 2.90 -3.38 9.54
C ILE A 36 4.10 -2.44 9.63
N TYR A 37 4.61 -2.00 8.48
CA TYR A 37 5.70 -1.04 8.43
C TYR A 37 5.21 0.39 8.55
N ARG A 38 4.04 0.67 7.95
CA ARG A 38 3.41 1.98 7.94
C ARG A 38 1.90 1.84 7.76
N ASP A 39 1.15 2.63 8.48
CA ASP A 39 -0.30 2.73 8.35
C ASP A 39 -0.75 4.14 8.78
N GLU A 40 -0.71 5.06 7.82
CA GLU A 40 -1.14 6.45 8.03
C GLU A 40 -2.52 6.69 7.39
N PRO A 41 -3.36 7.54 7.95
CA PRO A 41 -4.60 7.97 7.30
C PRO A 41 -4.29 8.71 5.99
N ILE A 42 -4.85 8.25 4.89
CA ILE A 42 -4.61 8.85 3.57
C ILE A 42 -5.01 10.32 3.50
N GLN A 43 -6.07 10.72 4.22
CA GLN A 43 -6.51 12.11 4.30
C GLN A 43 -5.43 13.02 4.88
N LYS A 44 -4.73 12.56 5.92
CA LYS A 44 -3.59 13.28 6.52
C LYS A 44 -2.48 13.49 5.49
N VAL A 45 -2.17 12.45 4.72
CA VAL A 45 -1.13 12.52 3.68
C VAL A 45 -1.53 13.50 2.57
N TYR A 46 -2.80 13.54 2.19
CA TYR A 46 -3.31 14.53 1.23
C TYR A 46 -3.14 15.97 1.72
N HIS A 47 -3.44 16.25 2.98
CA HIS A 47 -3.19 17.56 3.58
C HIS A 47 -1.70 17.91 3.57
N GLU A 48 -0.85 16.98 3.97
CA GLU A 48 0.61 17.16 3.98
C GLU A 48 1.17 17.50 2.60
N LEU A 49 0.69 16.83 1.54
CA LEU A 49 1.21 17.00 0.19
C LEU A 49 0.57 18.15 -0.59
N PHE A 50 -0.71 18.44 -0.37
CA PHE A 50 -1.49 19.25 -1.32
C PHE A 50 -2.06 20.54 -0.75
N ASP A 51 -2.10 20.77 0.55
CA ASP A 51 -2.73 21.95 1.14
C ASP A 51 -2.18 23.27 0.58
N GLU A 52 -0.87 23.39 0.44
CA GLU A 52 -0.24 24.58 -0.13
C GLU A 52 -0.60 24.77 -1.63
N ALA A 53 -0.69 23.69 -2.39
CA ALA A 53 -1.10 23.74 -3.78
C ALA A 53 -2.57 24.14 -3.92
N VAL A 54 -3.44 23.60 -3.07
CA VAL A 54 -4.87 23.94 -3.03
C VAL A 54 -5.07 25.41 -2.64
N LYS A 55 -4.33 25.90 -1.66
CA LYS A 55 -4.35 27.31 -1.26
C LYS A 55 -3.99 28.23 -2.43
N ARG A 56 -2.91 27.91 -3.15
CA ARG A 56 -2.50 28.66 -4.35
C ARG A 56 -3.54 28.61 -5.48
N TYR A 57 -4.16 27.45 -5.67
CA TYR A 57 -5.23 27.28 -6.65
C TYR A 57 -6.45 28.13 -6.28
N ASN A 58 -6.93 28.03 -5.05
CA ASN A 58 -8.10 28.76 -4.57
C ASN A 58 -7.92 30.27 -4.62
N ALA A 59 -6.73 30.78 -4.34
CA ALA A 59 -6.42 32.22 -4.41
C ALA A 59 -6.60 32.81 -5.81
N LYS A 60 -6.51 31.99 -6.86
CA LYS A 60 -6.71 32.41 -8.26
C LYS A 60 -8.17 32.34 -8.73
N GLN A 61 -9.06 31.74 -7.93
CA GLN A 61 -10.45 31.56 -8.32
C GLN A 61 -11.25 32.83 -8.06
N LYS A 62 -11.97 33.29 -9.09
CA LYS A 62 -12.91 34.43 -8.98
C LYS A 62 -14.25 34.02 -8.36
N ARG A 63 -14.60 32.75 -8.46
CA ARG A 63 -15.88 32.18 -7.99
C ARG A 63 -15.63 31.19 -6.86
N LYS A 64 -16.36 31.34 -5.77
CA LYS A 64 -16.25 30.45 -4.59
C LYS A 64 -16.62 29.00 -4.88
N ASP A 65 -17.57 28.75 -5.79
CA ASP A 65 -17.98 27.41 -6.20
C ASP A 65 -16.91 26.64 -6.99
N ARG A 66 -15.82 27.30 -7.41
CA ARG A 66 -14.65 26.69 -8.03
C ARG A 66 -13.51 26.41 -7.05
N CYS A 67 -13.64 26.87 -5.82
CA CYS A 67 -12.65 26.57 -4.77
C CYS A 67 -12.77 25.12 -4.30
N ILE A 68 -11.65 24.54 -3.95
CA ILE A 68 -11.54 23.19 -3.41
C ILE A 68 -11.40 23.33 -1.89
N ASN A 69 -12.35 22.76 -1.13
CA ASN A 69 -12.32 22.78 0.34
C ASN A 69 -11.52 21.60 0.91
N ASP A 70 -11.69 20.42 0.32
CA ASP A 70 -11.01 19.18 0.67
C ASP A 70 -10.59 18.47 -0.61
N TYR A 71 -9.28 18.36 -0.83
CA TYR A 71 -8.77 17.80 -2.09
C TYR A 71 -8.97 16.28 -2.17
N TYR A 72 -8.85 15.57 -1.05
CA TYR A 72 -9.16 14.14 -1.01
C TYR A 72 -10.62 13.86 -1.40
N GLU A 73 -11.56 14.57 -0.80
CA GLU A 73 -12.98 14.42 -1.13
C GLU A 73 -13.30 14.86 -2.55
N HIS A 74 -12.63 15.88 -3.04
CA HIS A 74 -12.76 16.35 -4.42
C HIS A 74 -12.39 15.23 -5.43
N LEU A 75 -11.27 14.56 -5.22
CA LEU A 75 -10.86 13.44 -6.08
C LEU A 75 -11.77 12.22 -5.88
N ARG A 76 -12.10 11.89 -4.62
CA ARG A 76 -12.94 10.73 -4.31
C ARG A 76 -14.31 10.81 -4.97
N THR A 77 -14.93 11.97 -4.96
CA THR A 77 -16.26 12.20 -5.55
C THR A 77 -16.21 12.42 -7.06
N GLY A 78 -15.11 12.94 -7.58
CA GLY A 78 -14.91 13.16 -9.02
C GLY A 78 -14.76 11.88 -9.83
N LYS A 79 -14.27 10.80 -9.23
CA LYS A 79 -14.11 9.45 -9.83
C LYS A 79 -13.29 9.41 -11.13
N GLN A 80 -12.52 10.44 -11.41
CA GLN A 80 -11.66 10.51 -12.61
C GLN A 80 -10.24 10.01 -12.33
N GLU A 81 -9.78 10.16 -11.10
CA GLU A 81 -8.43 9.83 -10.67
C GLU A 81 -8.46 8.81 -9.52
N LYS A 82 -7.43 7.98 -9.45
CA LYS A 82 -7.24 7.10 -8.30
C LYS A 82 -6.69 7.92 -7.13
N LEU A 83 -7.19 7.63 -5.94
CA LEU A 83 -6.73 8.28 -4.71
C LEU A 83 -5.29 7.92 -4.37
N PHE A 84 -4.87 6.71 -4.70
CA PHE A 84 -3.51 6.21 -4.52
C PHE A 84 -3.27 4.99 -5.43
N HIS A 85 -2.05 4.53 -5.50
CA HIS A 85 -1.68 3.30 -6.19
C HIS A 85 -1.11 2.31 -5.19
N GLU A 86 -1.43 1.04 -5.39
CA GLU A 86 -0.86 -0.07 -4.62
C GLU A 86 0.13 -0.85 -5.48
N LEU A 87 1.23 -1.23 -4.86
CA LEU A 87 2.18 -2.18 -5.39
C LEU A 87 2.16 -3.44 -4.55
N ILE A 88 1.99 -4.60 -5.19
CA ILE A 88 2.13 -5.91 -4.54
C ILE A 88 3.44 -6.51 -4.97
N VAL A 89 4.29 -6.87 -4.01
CA VAL A 89 5.60 -7.48 -4.25
C VAL A 89 5.62 -8.88 -3.65
N GLN A 90 6.02 -9.86 -4.45
CA GLN A 90 6.05 -11.27 -4.10
C GLN A 90 7.33 -11.93 -4.62
N ILE A 91 7.83 -12.93 -3.91
CA ILE A 91 8.95 -13.76 -4.32
C ILE A 91 8.46 -15.17 -4.61
N GLY A 92 8.74 -15.67 -5.84
CA GLY A 92 8.31 -16.99 -6.27
C GLY A 92 6.79 -17.15 -6.26
N ASN A 93 6.32 -18.35 -5.95
CA ASN A 93 4.91 -18.71 -5.90
C ASN A 93 4.61 -19.61 -4.68
N LYS A 94 3.36 -20.03 -4.54
CA LYS A 94 2.90 -20.85 -3.40
C LYS A 94 3.61 -22.22 -3.30
N ASP A 95 4.09 -22.77 -4.41
CA ASP A 95 4.66 -24.10 -4.45
C ASP A 95 6.14 -24.11 -4.02
N ASP A 96 6.87 -23.04 -4.28
CA ASP A 96 8.29 -22.93 -3.95
C ASP A 96 8.60 -21.97 -2.77
N MET A 97 7.75 -21.00 -2.51
CA MET A 97 7.92 -19.94 -1.48
C MET A 97 6.70 -19.78 -0.58
N GLY A 98 5.83 -20.79 -0.52
CA GLY A 98 4.62 -20.75 0.32
C GLY A 98 4.93 -20.59 1.81
N VAL A 99 4.04 -19.91 2.55
CA VAL A 99 4.21 -19.63 3.98
C VAL A 99 4.52 -20.86 4.84
N PRO A 100 3.88 -22.01 4.65
CA PRO A 100 4.14 -23.20 5.48
C PRO A 100 5.44 -23.93 5.15
N THR A 101 6.18 -23.48 4.13
CA THR A 101 7.45 -24.10 3.72
C THR A 101 8.65 -23.44 4.42
N GLU A 102 9.79 -24.11 4.42
CA GLU A 102 11.06 -23.51 4.90
C GLU A 102 11.41 -22.23 4.13
N ASN A 103 11.03 -22.18 2.87
CA ASN A 103 11.26 -21.01 2.02
C ASN A 103 10.32 -19.83 2.34
N GLY A 104 9.21 -20.05 3.03
CA GLY A 104 8.33 -18.98 3.49
C GLY A 104 9.03 -18.01 4.43
N ALA A 105 9.85 -18.52 5.34
CA ALA A 105 10.68 -17.68 6.21
C ALA A 105 11.73 -16.88 5.44
N LEU A 106 12.36 -17.50 4.43
CA LEU A 106 13.30 -16.81 3.55
C LEU A 106 12.59 -15.71 2.73
N ALA A 107 11.41 -16.00 2.21
CA ALA A 107 10.63 -15.00 1.48
C ALA A 107 10.28 -13.79 2.37
N LYS A 108 9.89 -14.03 3.62
CA LYS A 108 9.65 -12.97 4.59
C LYS A 108 10.89 -12.09 4.80
N GLU A 109 12.05 -12.70 5.01
CA GLU A 109 13.31 -11.99 5.21
C GLU A 109 13.67 -11.11 4.01
N LEU A 110 13.58 -11.67 2.80
CA LEU A 110 13.88 -10.95 1.57
C LEU A 110 12.89 -9.80 1.30
N LEU A 111 11.61 -10.00 1.58
CA LEU A 111 10.59 -8.96 1.43
C LEU A 111 10.76 -7.86 2.49
N ASP A 112 11.16 -8.22 3.69
CA ASP A 112 11.50 -7.25 4.74
C ASP A 112 12.69 -6.37 4.32
N GLU A 113 13.76 -6.97 3.86
CA GLU A 113 14.93 -6.24 3.31
C GLU A 113 14.52 -5.33 2.13
N TYR A 114 13.69 -5.85 1.22
CA TYR A 114 13.15 -5.06 0.12
C TYR A 114 12.40 -3.82 0.61
N MET A 115 11.54 -3.97 1.62
CA MET A 115 10.74 -2.88 2.17
C MET A 115 11.60 -1.84 2.89
N GLN A 116 12.61 -2.26 3.66
CA GLN A 116 13.52 -1.36 4.39
C GLN A 116 14.23 -0.37 3.44
N GLY A 117 14.61 -0.81 2.25
CA GLY A 117 15.26 0.04 1.25
C GLY A 117 14.30 0.72 0.26
N PHE A 118 12.98 0.50 0.36
CA PHE A 118 12.04 0.94 -0.67
C PHE A 118 12.00 2.46 -0.84
N GLN A 119 11.89 3.21 0.25
CA GLN A 119 11.77 4.68 0.20
C GLN A 119 13.05 5.33 -0.36
N GLU A 120 14.23 4.80 -0.02
CA GLU A 120 15.51 5.30 -0.54
C GLU A 120 15.61 5.10 -2.06
N ARG A 121 15.18 3.94 -2.55
CA ARG A 121 15.15 3.65 -4.00
C ARG A 121 14.06 4.43 -4.75
N ASN A 122 13.04 4.90 -4.04
CA ASN A 122 11.88 5.60 -4.62
C ASN A 122 11.61 6.93 -3.89
N PRO A 123 12.53 7.90 -3.96
CA PRO A 123 12.46 9.12 -3.15
C PRO A 123 11.29 10.05 -3.54
N THR A 124 10.71 9.87 -4.72
CA THR A 124 9.57 10.67 -5.20
C THR A 124 8.21 10.08 -4.82
N LEU A 125 8.19 8.87 -4.25
CA LEU A 125 6.96 8.25 -3.79
C LEU A 125 6.74 8.53 -2.29
N ARG A 126 5.52 8.88 -1.93
CA ARG A 126 5.09 9.03 -0.54
C ARG A 126 4.32 7.77 -0.14
N VAL A 127 4.98 6.87 0.54
CA VAL A 127 4.37 5.66 1.10
C VAL A 127 3.60 6.04 2.35
N PHE A 128 2.32 5.67 2.43
CA PHE A 128 1.48 5.88 3.62
C PHE A 128 0.97 4.58 4.23
N GLY A 129 1.00 3.48 3.47
CA GLY A 129 0.69 2.14 3.93
C GLY A 129 1.71 1.14 3.43
N ALA A 130 2.16 0.23 4.29
CA ALA A 130 3.04 -0.86 3.90
C ALA A 130 2.85 -2.04 4.85
N PHE A 131 2.47 -3.20 4.28
CA PHE A 131 2.04 -4.38 5.01
C PHE A 131 2.68 -5.63 4.42
N LEU A 132 3.29 -6.46 5.26
CA LEU A 132 3.74 -7.79 4.88
C LEU A 132 2.75 -8.82 5.41
N HIS A 133 2.11 -9.53 4.51
CA HIS A 133 1.16 -10.57 4.83
C HIS A 133 1.81 -11.95 4.81
N MET A 134 1.66 -12.66 5.93
CA MET A 134 2.12 -14.05 6.13
C MET A 134 0.94 -15.02 6.33
N ASP A 135 -0.27 -14.54 6.26
CA ASP A 135 -1.51 -15.26 6.55
C ASP A 135 -2.30 -15.70 5.31
N GLU A 136 -1.69 -15.59 4.15
CA GLU A 136 -2.17 -16.14 2.88
C GLU A 136 -1.22 -17.24 2.38
N ALA A 137 -1.47 -17.77 1.17
CA ALA A 137 -0.69 -18.91 0.65
C ALA A 137 0.79 -18.56 0.45
N THR A 138 1.10 -17.34 0.07
CA THR A 138 2.46 -16.87 -0.23
C THR A 138 2.72 -15.55 0.46
N PRO A 139 3.91 -15.35 1.09
CA PRO A 139 4.29 -14.05 1.63
C PRO A 139 4.29 -12.98 0.54
N HIS A 140 3.71 -11.83 0.84
CA HIS A 140 3.70 -10.69 -0.09
C HIS A 140 3.56 -9.36 0.64
N LEU A 141 4.11 -8.32 0.01
CA LEU A 141 4.02 -6.93 0.47
C LEU A 141 2.89 -6.21 -0.27
N HIS A 142 2.12 -5.43 0.47
CA HIS A 142 1.28 -4.35 -0.07
C HIS A 142 1.93 -3.02 0.28
N ILE A 143 2.19 -2.19 -0.72
CA ILE A 143 2.80 -0.86 -0.57
C ILE A 143 1.86 0.16 -1.21
N ASP A 144 1.31 1.06 -0.38
CA ASP A 144 0.31 2.06 -0.76
C ASP A 144 0.85 3.48 -0.72
#